data_616a95e49fe1e441a815fc4b7a3211da
#
_entry.id   616a95e49fe1e441a815fc4b7a3211da
#
_cell.length_a   1.000
_cell.length_b   1.000
_cell.length_c   1.000
_cell.angle_alpha   90.00
_cell.angle_beta   90.00
_cell.angle_gamma   90.00
#
_symmetry.space_group_name_H-M   'P 1'
#
loop_
_entity.id
_entity.type
_entity.pdbx_description
1 polymer ?
#
loop_
_entity_poly.entity_id
_entity_poly.type
_entity_poly.pdbx_seq_one_letter_code
_entity_poly.pdbx_strand_id
1 'polypeptide(L)'
;MKIAVYSDKFSGTLTASEVIETIKELFEINSIKASYFPVTDGGEDSTIIFKEYGIAVKESLKVKDLVGTEKVVQLLDISGDVFFESSLLVGINNTDVDTMDLNTGCLSEIIKLPDVIGLGGSRTNDGGFGLLSKMGVNFYADKKLIEDPKP
;
A
#
# COMPACT_ATOMS: atom_id res chain seq x y z
N MET A 1 -21.71 21.40 20.94
CA MET A 1 -21.48 20.85 19.58
C MET A 1 -20.50 19.67 19.71
N LYS A 2 -20.73 18.56 19.02
CA LYS A 2 -19.79 17.43 18.96
C LYS A 2 -19.05 17.53 17.63
N ILE A 3 -17.71 17.51 17.66
CA ILE A 3 -16.87 17.59 16.48
C ILE A 3 -16.13 16.26 16.35
N ALA A 4 -16.11 15.68 15.14
CA ALA A 4 -15.24 14.57 14.78
C ALA A 4 -14.39 15.00 13.60
N VAL A 5 -13.08 14.73 13.70
CA VAL A 5 -12.09 15.07 12.67
C VAL A 5 -11.61 13.77 12.06
N TYR A 6 -11.75 13.65 10.76
CA TYR A 6 -11.24 12.54 9.96
C TYR A 6 -10.25 13.09 8.96
N SER A 7 -9.07 12.49 8.85
CA SER A 7 -8.09 12.89 7.85
C SER A 7 -7.38 11.67 7.29
N ASP A 8 -7.25 11.64 5.98
CA ASP A 8 -6.28 10.82 5.28
C ASP A 8 -4.94 11.57 5.20
N LYS A 9 -3.91 10.92 4.65
CA LYS A 9 -2.58 11.50 4.43
C LYS A 9 -2.60 12.61 3.39
N PHE A 10 -1.60 13.48 3.45
CA PHE A 10 -1.22 14.37 2.35
C PHE A 10 -0.02 13.75 1.64
N SER A 11 -0.27 13.03 0.55
CA SER A 11 0.72 12.22 -0.15
C SER A 11 2.04 12.96 -0.38
N GLY A 12 3.15 12.33 0.04
CA GLY A 12 4.50 12.89 -0.07
C GLY A 12 4.86 13.98 0.96
N THR A 13 3.96 14.33 1.91
CA THR A 13 4.21 15.37 2.92
C THR A 13 3.91 14.92 4.35
N LEU A 14 2.66 14.63 4.67
CA LEU A 14 2.22 14.26 6.02
C LEU A 14 1.42 12.97 6.01
N THR A 15 1.67 12.10 6.97
CA THR A 15 0.82 10.94 7.26
C THR A 15 -0.53 11.39 7.83
N ALA A 16 -1.55 10.54 7.77
CA ALA A 16 -2.85 10.82 8.37
C ALA A 16 -2.75 11.13 9.86
N SER A 17 -1.90 10.39 10.58
CA SER A 17 -1.68 10.58 12.03
C SER A 17 -0.99 11.92 12.34
N GLU A 18 -0.01 12.36 11.54
CA GLU A 18 0.63 13.67 11.69
C GLU A 18 -0.35 14.83 11.44
N VAL A 19 -1.22 14.70 10.45
CA VAL A 19 -2.29 15.69 10.20
C VAL A 19 -3.25 15.77 11.40
N ILE A 20 -3.69 14.62 11.88
CA ILE A 20 -4.59 14.55 13.05
C ILE A 20 -3.91 15.19 14.28
N GLU A 21 -2.65 14.90 14.56
CA GLU A 21 -1.96 15.46 15.72
C GLU A 21 -1.80 16.99 15.61
N THR A 22 -1.47 17.50 14.40
CA THR A 22 -1.41 18.95 14.16
C THR A 22 -2.76 19.64 14.42
N ILE A 23 -3.85 19.05 13.94
CA ILE A 23 -5.20 19.63 14.17
C ILE A 23 -5.57 19.55 15.64
N LYS A 24 -5.22 18.46 16.32
CA LYS A 24 -5.49 18.28 17.75
C LYS A 24 -4.79 19.35 18.59
N GLU A 25 -3.51 19.62 18.34
CA GLU A 25 -2.76 20.68 19.01
C GLU A 25 -3.44 22.05 18.82
N LEU A 26 -3.86 22.40 17.60
CA LEU A 26 -4.56 23.65 17.31
C LEU A 26 -5.91 23.73 18.04
N PHE A 27 -6.66 22.65 18.13
CA PHE A 27 -7.95 22.61 18.81
C PHE A 27 -7.77 22.72 20.34
N GLU A 28 -6.75 22.09 20.90
CA GLU A 28 -6.42 22.17 22.33
C GLU A 28 -6.06 23.61 22.74
N ILE A 29 -5.21 24.31 21.95
CA ILE A 29 -4.86 25.72 22.19
C ILE A 29 -6.12 26.61 22.22
N ASN A 30 -7.10 26.31 21.38
CA ASN A 30 -8.36 27.07 21.27
C ASN A 30 -9.47 26.50 22.16
N SER A 31 -9.18 25.55 23.05
CA SER A 31 -10.16 24.90 23.95
C SER A 31 -11.32 24.22 23.20
N ILE A 32 -11.11 23.75 21.99
CA ILE A 32 -12.08 23.03 21.18
C ILE A 32 -11.99 21.54 21.49
N LYS A 33 -13.11 20.93 21.87
CA LYS A 33 -13.19 19.47 22.11
C LYS A 33 -13.65 18.75 20.86
N ALA A 34 -12.87 17.76 20.41
CA ALA A 34 -13.18 16.92 19.26
C ALA A 34 -12.72 15.47 19.48
N SER A 35 -13.24 14.57 18.68
CA SER A 35 -12.71 13.21 18.52
C SER A 35 -11.93 13.14 17.20
N TYR A 36 -10.84 12.38 17.16
CA TYR A 36 -9.88 12.39 16.07
C TYR A 36 -9.68 10.98 15.52
N PHE A 37 -9.71 10.85 14.19
CA PHE A 37 -9.69 9.56 13.51
C PHE A 37 -8.80 9.66 12.26
N PRO A 38 -7.53 9.21 12.30
CA PRO A 38 -6.79 9.00 11.08
C PRO A 38 -7.50 7.92 10.25
N VAL A 39 -7.65 8.15 8.96
CA VAL A 39 -8.30 7.22 8.04
C VAL A 39 -7.39 6.88 6.88
N THR A 40 -7.71 5.80 6.17
CA THR A 40 -7.00 5.37 4.97
C THR A 40 -8.00 4.86 3.94
N ASP A 41 -7.67 5.00 2.68
CA ASP A 41 -8.38 4.42 1.52
C ASP A 41 -7.97 2.98 1.19
N GLY A 42 -7.08 2.39 1.99
CA GLY A 42 -6.51 1.07 1.75
C GLY A 42 -5.17 1.09 0.99
N GLY A 43 -4.72 2.26 0.56
CA GLY A 43 -3.43 2.47 -0.09
C GLY A 43 -2.27 2.63 0.89
N GLU A 44 -1.34 3.53 0.57
CA GLU A 44 -0.16 3.83 1.39
C GLU A 44 -0.53 4.17 2.83
N ASP A 45 0.32 3.74 3.79
CA ASP A 45 0.16 3.91 5.24
C ASP A 45 -1.00 3.11 5.88
N SER A 46 -1.78 2.35 5.11
CA SER A 46 -2.91 1.57 5.65
C SER A 46 -2.48 0.61 6.74
N THR A 47 -1.35 -0.07 6.56
CA THR A 47 -0.79 -0.99 7.56
C THR A 47 -0.51 -0.29 8.88
N ILE A 48 0.00 0.93 8.84
CA ILE A 48 0.31 1.74 10.03
C ILE A 48 -0.98 2.13 10.74
N ILE A 49 -1.94 2.71 10.00
CA ILE A 49 -3.22 3.17 10.54
C ILE A 49 -4.03 2.03 11.15
N PHE A 50 -4.11 0.88 10.47
CA PHE A 50 -4.81 -0.28 11.01
C PHE A 50 -4.18 -0.79 12.31
N LYS A 51 -2.85 -0.75 12.43
CA LYS A 51 -2.15 -1.10 13.68
C LYS A 51 -2.41 -0.09 14.79
N GLU A 52 -2.52 1.20 14.49
CA GLU A 52 -2.93 2.24 15.46
C GLU A 52 -4.34 1.97 16.00
N TYR A 53 -5.24 1.42 15.18
CA TYR A 53 -6.57 0.95 15.60
C TYR A 53 -6.56 -0.41 16.31
N GLY A 54 -5.39 -0.99 16.56
CA GLY A 54 -5.26 -2.25 17.27
C GLY A 54 -5.46 -3.50 16.40
N ILE A 55 -5.46 -3.37 15.09
CA ILE A 55 -5.50 -4.52 14.18
C ILE A 55 -4.22 -5.34 14.33
N ALA A 56 -4.37 -6.63 14.56
CA ALA A 56 -3.25 -7.53 14.83
C ALA A 56 -2.46 -7.88 13.56
N VAL A 57 -1.15 -8.02 13.72
CA VAL A 57 -0.31 -8.65 12.69
C VAL A 57 -0.54 -10.15 12.72
N LYS A 58 -1.03 -10.71 11.61
CA LYS A 58 -1.22 -12.15 11.45
C LYS A 58 0.10 -12.86 11.15
N GLU A 59 0.88 -12.28 10.22
CA GLU A 59 2.15 -12.84 9.77
C GLU A 59 3.08 -11.75 9.25
N SER A 60 4.40 -12.01 9.36
CA SER A 60 5.44 -11.17 8.75
C SER A 60 6.24 -12.01 7.77
N LEU A 61 6.38 -11.53 6.54
CA LEU A 61 7.01 -12.23 5.43
C LEU A 61 8.20 -11.45 4.91
N LYS A 62 9.26 -12.17 4.51
CA LYS A 62 10.37 -11.61 3.75
C LYS A 62 10.10 -11.81 2.28
N VAL A 63 10.00 -10.73 1.54
CA VAL A 63 9.73 -10.71 0.11
C VAL A 63 10.62 -9.66 -0.57
N LYS A 64 10.81 -9.79 -1.87
CA LYS A 64 11.55 -8.79 -2.64
C LYS A 64 10.60 -7.73 -3.18
N ASP A 65 11.01 -6.47 -3.11
CA ASP A 65 10.30 -5.37 -3.74
C ASP A 65 10.55 -5.32 -5.25
N LEU A 66 10.01 -4.29 -5.90
CA LEU A 66 10.08 -4.09 -7.36
C LEU A 66 11.51 -3.92 -7.92
N VAL A 67 12.51 -3.61 -7.09
CA VAL A 67 13.93 -3.51 -7.47
C VAL A 67 14.75 -4.70 -6.94
N GLY A 68 14.10 -5.70 -6.34
CA GLY A 68 14.76 -6.91 -5.83
C GLY A 68 15.35 -6.74 -4.42
N THR A 69 15.07 -5.65 -3.72
CA THR A 69 15.50 -5.46 -2.33
C THR A 69 14.61 -6.27 -1.39
N GLU A 70 15.24 -7.04 -0.49
CA GLU A 70 14.49 -7.79 0.54
C GLU A 70 13.82 -6.83 1.53
N LYS A 71 12.52 -7.00 1.72
CA LYS A 71 11.71 -6.28 2.69
C LYS A 71 10.92 -7.23 3.57
N VAL A 72 10.66 -6.80 4.79
CA VAL A 72 9.70 -7.46 5.68
C VAL A 72 8.37 -6.74 5.55
N VAL A 73 7.37 -7.45 5.06
CA VAL A 73 5.99 -6.97 4.98
C VAL A 73 5.12 -7.67 6.01
N GLN A 74 4.06 -7.01 6.44
CA GLN A 74 3.13 -7.53 7.44
C GLN A 74 1.76 -7.77 6.80
N LEU A 75 1.22 -8.95 7.04
CA LEU A 75 -0.18 -9.27 6.80
C LEU A 75 -0.96 -8.99 8.08
N LEU A 76 -2.10 -8.30 7.95
CA LEU A 76 -2.95 -7.96 9.09
C LEU A 76 -4.19 -8.85 9.12
N ASP A 77 -4.71 -9.12 10.32
CA ASP A 77 -5.98 -9.82 10.52
C ASP A 77 -7.10 -8.79 10.75
N ILE A 78 -7.95 -8.62 9.76
CA ILE A 78 -9.11 -7.73 9.86
C ILE A 78 -10.37 -8.60 9.99
N SER A 79 -10.73 -8.91 11.23
CA SER A 79 -11.93 -9.70 11.54
C SER A 79 -11.96 -11.10 10.89
N GLY A 80 -10.78 -11.70 10.72
CA GLY A 80 -10.59 -13.02 10.11
C GLY A 80 -10.11 -12.98 8.66
N ASP A 81 -10.30 -11.87 7.95
CA ASP A 81 -9.74 -11.66 6.61
C ASP A 81 -8.29 -11.15 6.69
N VAL A 82 -7.46 -11.64 5.81
CA VAL A 82 -6.04 -11.26 5.73
C VAL A 82 -5.89 -10.06 4.80
N PHE A 83 -5.40 -8.94 5.32
CA PHE A 83 -5.12 -7.73 4.56
C PHE A 83 -3.63 -7.60 4.24
N PHE A 84 -3.34 -7.15 3.03
CA PHE A 84 -2.00 -6.77 2.58
C PHE A 84 -2.03 -5.43 1.83
N GLU A 85 -1.08 -4.56 2.15
CA GLU A 85 -0.87 -3.28 1.49
C GLU A 85 0.16 -3.41 0.36
N SER A 86 -0.27 -3.29 -0.90
CA SER A 86 0.60 -3.50 -2.07
C SER A 86 1.68 -2.43 -2.21
N SER A 87 1.43 -1.20 -1.76
CA SER A 87 2.39 -0.09 -1.81
C SER A 87 3.69 -0.36 -1.05
N LEU A 88 3.68 -1.28 -0.09
CA LEU A 88 4.90 -1.73 0.60
C LEU A 88 5.94 -2.35 -0.35
N LEU A 89 5.49 -2.94 -1.47
CA LEU A 89 6.36 -3.57 -2.47
C LEU A 89 6.48 -2.77 -3.77
N VAL A 90 5.40 -2.13 -4.21
CA VAL A 90 5.34 -1.43 -5.51
C VAL A 90 5.11 0.08 -5.38
N GLY A 91 5.22 0.64 -4.18
CA GLY A 91 4.92 2.03 -3.88
C GLY A 91 5.86 3.04 -4.56
N ILE A 92 5.37 4.26 -4.73
CA ILE A 92 6.01 5.35 -5.46
C ILE A 92 7.40 5.71 -4.88
N ASN A 93 7.56 5.62 -3.57
CA ASN A 93 8.77 6.06 -2.86
C ASN A 93 9.83 4.95 -2.69
N ASN A 94 9.66 3.80 -3.34
CA ASN A 94 10.52 2.64 -3.10
C ASN A 94 11.83 2.66 -3.91
N THR A 95 11.96 3.50 -4.94
CA THR A 95 13.15 3.55 -5.80
C THR A 95 13.21 4.79 -6.68
N ASP A 96 14.43 5.14 -7.12
CA ASP A 96 14.71 6.15 -8.15
C ASP A 96 14.82 5.56 -9.57
N VAL A 97 14.62 4.23 -9.72
CA VAL A 97 14.63 3.56 -11.02
C VAL A 97 13.46 4.08 -11.87
N ASP A 98 13.68 4.21 -13.17
CA ASP A 98 12.64 4.65 -14.11
C ASP A 98 11.44 3.71 -14.06
N THR A 99 10.24 4.29 -14.02
CA THR A 99 8.97 3.57 -14.01
C THR A 99 8.82 2.60 -15.19
N MET A 100 9.44 2.92 -16.33
CA MET A 100 9.44 2.09 -17.54
C MET A 100 10.24 0.79 -17.39
N ASP A 101 11.16 0.73 -16.43
CA ASP A 101 12.00 -0.42 -16.17
C ASP A 101 11.45 -1.28 -15.00
N LEU A 102 10.31 -0.88 -14.44
CA LEU A 102 9.69 -1.53 -13.28
C LEU A 102 8.43 -2.30 -13.68
N ASN A 103 8.17 -3.42 -12.98
CA ASN A 103 6.96 -4.20 -13.18
C ASN A 103 6.43 -4.78 -11.87
N THR A 104 5.19 -5.26 -11.90
CA THR A 104 4.46 -5.80 -10.75
C THR A 104 4.85 -7.23 -10.37
N GLY A 105 5.87 -7.82 -10.99
CA GLY A 105 6.24 -9.24 -10.82
C GLY A 105 6.55 -9.64 -9.36
N CYS A 106 7.06 -8.71 -8.55
CA CYS A 106 7.34 -8.95 -7.13
C CYS A 106 6.08 -9.34 -6.32
N LEU A 107 4.89 -8.87 -6.70
CA LEU A 107 3.64 -9.21 -6.04
C LEU A 107 3.28 -10.70 -6.15
N SER A 108 3.83 -11.42 -7.12
CA SER A 108 3.51 -12.85 -7.34
C SER A 108 3.85 -13.75 -6.15
N GLU A 109 4.79 -13.32 -5.30
CA GLU A 109 5.21 -14.09 -4.11
C GLU A 109 4.17 -14.01 -2.98
N ILE A 110 3.34 -12.97 -2.96
CA ILE A 110 2.43 -12.68 -1.85
C ILE A 110 0.95 -12.67 -2.25
N ILE A 111 0.61 -12.42 -3.51
CA ILE A 111 -0.76 -12.13 -3.97
C ILE A 111 -1.80 -13.21 -3.62
N LYS A 112 -1.35 -14.44 -3.34
CA LYS A 112 -2.23 -15.58 -3.02
C LYS A 112 -2.52 -15.74 -1.53
N LEU A 113 -1.88 -14.95 -0.68
CA LEU A 113 -1.98 -15.08 0.78
C LEU A 113 -3.09 -14.21 1.38
N PRO A 114 -3.27 -12.93 0.97
CA PRO A 114 -4.30 -12.08 1.51
C PRO A 114 -5.67 -12.34 0.88
N ASP A 115 -6.73 -12.12 1.67
CA ASP A 115 -8.11 -12.08 1.20
C ASP A 115 -8.45 -10.69 0.63
N VAL A 116 -7.80 -9.66 1.18
CA VAL A 116 -7.99 -8.25 0.80
C VAL A 116 -6.63 -7.62 0.49
N ILE A 117 -6.54 -6.94 -0.64
CA ILE A 117 -5.34 -6.21 -1.04
C ILE A 117 -5.68 -4.73 -1.14
N GLY A 118 -4.98 -3.94 -0.35
CA GLY A 118 -5.01 -2.50 -0.44
C GLY A 118 -4.17 -2.03 -1.64
N LEU A 119 -4.79 -1.26 -2.53
CA LEU A 119 -4.15 -0.72 -3.72
C LEU A 119 -3.93 0.77 -3.55
N GLY A 120 -2.76 1.26 -3.93
CA GLY A 120 -2.45 2.68 -3.93
C GLY A 120 -0.99 2.93 -4.31
N GLY A 121 -0.70 4.15 -4.77
CA GLY A 121 0.65 4.66 -4.92
C GLY A 121 1.64 3.80 -5.71
N SER A 122 1.21 3.05 -6.72
CA SER A 122 2.08 2.17 -7.50
C SER A 122 3.06 2.96 -8.37
N ARG A 123 4.34 2.55 -8.36
CA ARG A 123 5.38 3.07 -9.26
C ARG A 123 5.51 2.28 -10.57
N THR A 124 4.66 1.33 -10.81
CA THR A 124 4.65 0.55 -12.06
C THR A 124 3.52 1.03 -12.97
N ASN A 125 3.71 0.92 -14.27
CA ASN A 125 2.70 1.19 -15.29
C ASN A 125 2.52 0.01 -16.26
N ASP A 126 2.95 -1.18 -15.85
CA ASP A 126 2.91 -2.41 -16.64
C ASP A 126 1.50 -3.05 -16.74
N GLY A 127 0.46 -2.41 -16.20
CA GLY A 127 -0.90 -2.93 -16.21
C GLY A 127 -1.08 -4.29 -15.53
N GLY A 128 -0.15 -4.67 -14.63
CA GLY A 128 -0.14 -5.96 -13.96
C GLY A 128 0.52 -7.09 -14.76
N PHE A 129 1.16 -6.76 -15.88
CA PHE A 129 1.78 -7.76 -16.75
C PHE A 129 2.82 -8.60 -16.02
N GLY A 130 3.72 -7.97 -15.26
CA GLY A 130 4.77 -8.66 -14.52
C GLY A 130 4.20 -9.67 -13.53
N LEU A 131 3.16 -9.29 -12.78
CA LEU A 131 2.45 -10.17 -11.86
C LEU A 131 1.84 -11.37 -12.59
N LEU A 132 1.04 -11.11 -13.63
CA LEU A 132 0.33 -12.16 -14.36
C LEU A 132 1.30 -13.11 -15.07
N SER A 133 2.38 -12.60 -15.67
CA SER A 133 3.44 -13.41 -16.28
C SER A 133 4.09 -14.35 -15.24
N LYS A 134 4.40 -13.85 -14.05
CA LYS A 134 4.95 -14.67 -12.95
C LYS A 134 3.96 -15.71 -12.44
N MET A 135 2.66 -15.46 -12.59
CA MET A 135 1.60 -16.42 -12.28
C MET A 135 1.35 -17.44 -13.41
N GLY A 136 2.10 -17.37 -14.52
CA GLY A 136 2.02 -18.31 -15.63
C GLY A 136 1.07 -17.90 -16.75
N VAL A 137 0.57 -16.66 -16.76
CA VAL A 137 -0.23 -16.14 -17.88
C VAL A 137 0.69 -15.76 -19.04
N ASN A 138 0.37 -16.25 -20.24
CA ASN A 138 1.08 -15.93 -21.47
C ASN A 138 0.31 -14.85 -22.26
N PHE A 139 1.03 -13.86 -22.72
CA PHE A 139 0.46 -12.75 -23.51
C PHE A 139 0.90 -12.88 -24.97
N TYR A 140 0.01 -12.54 -25.90
CA TYR A 140 0.27 -12.66 -27.33
C TYR A 140 -0.16 -11.39 -28.06
N ALA A 141 0.69 -10.91 -28.98
CA ALA A 141 0.31 -9.96 -30.01
C ALA A 141 0.57 -10.58 -31.39
N ASP A 142 -0.38 -10.52 -32.31
CA ASP A 142 -0.30 -11.11 -33.64
C ASP A 142 0.13 -12.58 -33.63
N LYS A 143 -0.38 -13.37 -32.66
CA LYS A 143 -0.06 -14.78 -32.42
C LYS A 143 1.38 -15.04 -31.99
N LYS A 144 2.17 -14.01 -31.66
CA LYS A 144 3.52 -14.13 -31.12
C LYS A 144 3.49 -13.91 -29.62
N LEU A 145 4.22 -14.73 -28.86
CA LEU A 145 4.40 -14.58 -27.43
C LEU A 145 5.11 -13.25 -27.15
N ILE A 146 4.58 -12.49 -26.22
CA ILE A 146 5.21 -11.28 -25.68
C ILE A 146 5.95 -11.70 -24.42
N GLU A 147 7.28 -11.66 -24.43
CA GLU A 147 8.13 -12.05 -23.30
C GLU A 147 8.39 -10.88 -22.34
N ASP A 148 8.45 -9.66 -22.87
CA ASP A 148 8.70 -8.45 -22.09
C ASP A 148 7.95 -7.27 -22.75
N PRO A 149 6.69 -7.02 -22.36
CA PRO A 149 5.99 -5.83 -22.87
C PRO A 149 6.58 -4.61 -22.15
N LYS A 150 7.30 -3.82 -22.89
CA LYS A 150 7.50 -2.43 -22.49
C LYS A 150 6.23 -1.65 -22.82
N PRO A 151 5.75 -0.82 -21.90
CA PRO A 151 4.59 0.04 -22.13
C PRO A 151 4.82 0.99 -23.30
#